data_0e6e348ba739302d5e8be2e7531353f3
#
_entry.id   0e6e348ba739302d5e8be2e7531353f3
#
_cell.length_a   1.000
_cell.length_b   1.000
_cell.length_c   1.000
_cell.angle_alpha   90.00
_cell.angle_beta   90.00
_cell.angle_gamma   90.00
#
_symmetry.space_group_name_H-M   'P 1'
#
loop_
_entity.id
_entity.type
_entity.pdbx_description
1 polymer ?
#
loop_
_entity_poly.entity_id
_entity_poly.type
_entity_poly.pdbx_seq_one_letter_code
_entity_poly.pdbx_strand_id
1 'polypeptide(L)'
;MKKLSLLLLLSVFIFCGCSDDDDTKTYILSLPNYETHTLDMGDQENPDDSWSVSSEWGTTNYKYNLLTDASGIFEFDCVSSTYGFYSDSFAFTNCTVEDCPDFASYDYRAITKKGVINNTYVIVGAAGYKIGKNSDKEAAIRFRDHDNPNELEDYRVKGLYVTNSVYAYSSMKEGTGYYGEEEIFGSNDSFKLTIYNYDKTMHVDCYLAEGTNLLDQWKWVDLTSLGETKGLKFSLTSTKKNEYG
;
A
#
# COMPACT_ATOMS: atom_id res chain seq x y z
N MET A 1 2.15 -22.82 -4.29
CA MET A 1 3.21 -22.13 -3.51
C MET A 1 2.61 -20.80 -3.04
N LYS A 2 2.22 -20.73 -1.75
CA LYS A 2 1.71 -19.47 -1.17
C LYS A 2 2.92 -18.63 -0.79
N LYS A 3 3.15 -17.57 -1.54
CA LYS A 3 4.19 -16.59 -1.23
C LYS A 3 3.63 -15.63 -0.18
N LEU A 4 4.40 -15.37 0.86
CA LEU A 4 4.03 -14.44 1.92
C LEU A 4 4.02 -13.02 1.35
N SER A 5 2.85 -12.42 1.24
CA SER A 5 2.72 -10.99 0.96
C SER A 5 2.92 -10.23 2.25
N LEU A 6 4.05 -9.57 2.39
CA LEU A 6 4.28 -8.65 3.49
C LEU A 6 3.49 -7.37 3.20
N LEU A 7 2.43 -7.12 3.98
CA LEU A 7 1.54 -5.97 3.80
C LEU A 7 2.00 -4.79 4.64
N LEU A 8 2.16 -3.65 3.99
CA LEU A 8 2.38 -2.36 4.62
C LEU A 8 1.07 -1.57 4.70
N LEU A 9 0.87 -0.88 5.78
CA LEU A 9 -0.24 0.06 5.96
C LEU A 9 0.25 1.49 5.79
N LEU A 10 -0.44 2.21 4.92
CA LEU A 10 -0.12 3.57 4.55
C LEU A 10 -1.30 4.48 4.90
N SER A 11 -1.15 5.40 5.87
CA SER A 11 -2.02 6.56 5.94
C SER A 11 -1.35 7.68 5.15
N VAL A 12 -1.89 7.94 3.98
CA VAL A 12 -1.29 8.89 3.06
C VAL A 12 -1.86 10.27 3.30
N PHE A 13 -0.99 11.20 3.70
CA PHE A 13 -1.20 12.62 3.47
C PHE A 13 -0.26 13.04 2.38
N ILE A 14 -0.77 13.15 1.16
CA ILE A 14 -0.03 13.75 0.07
C ILE A 14 -0.44 15.22 0.05
N PHE A 15 0.52 16.10 0.40
CA PHE A 15 0.40 17.51 0.11
C PHE A 15 1.04 17.70 -1.25
N CYS A 16 0.25 17.93 -2.28
CA CYS A 16 0.74 18.34 -3.58
C CYS A 16 0.57 19.84 -3.72
N GLY A 17 1.62 20.54 -4.10
CA GLY A 17 1.59 21.96 -4.44
C GLY A 17 2.28 22.18 -5.77
N CYS A 18 1.62 22.84 -6.74
CA CYS A 18 2.25 23.32 -7.96
C CYS A 18 3.18 24.50 -7.69
N SER A 19 4.23 24.65 -8.53
CA SER A 19 5.23 25.71 -8.45
C SER A 19 4.75 27.00 -9.09
N ASP A 20 5.17 28.11 -8.47
CA ASP A 20 5.31 29.47 -9.01
C ASP A 20 4.11 30.10 -9.71
N ASP A 21 3.15 30.54 -8.92
CA ASP A 21 2.51 31.85 -8.89
C ASP A 21 1.45 31.82 -7.78
N ASP A 22 1.11 32.96 -7.21
CA ASP A 22 0.38 33.28 -5.99
C ASP A 22 -0.88 32.44 -5.58
N ASP A 23 -1.19 31.32 -6.26
CA ASP A 23 -2.30 30.41 -6.01
C ASP A 23 -1.88 28.93 -6.01
N THR A 24 -0.87 28.54 -5.21
CA THR A 24 -0.51 27.11 -5.05
C THR A 24 -1.63 26.32 -4.37
N LYS A 25 -2.44 25.63 -5.14
CA LYS A 25 -3.43 24.69 -4.61
C LYS A 25 -2.72 23.53 -3.92
N THR A 26 -3.09 23.27 -2.69
CA THR A 26 -2.60 22.10 -1.94
C THR A 26 -3.71 21.07 -1.84
N TYR A 27 -3.46 19.87 -2.30
CA TYR A 27 -4.39 18.75 -2.20
C TYR A 27 -3.97 17.82 -1.07
N ILE A 28 -4.94 17.38 -0.29
CA ILE A 28 -4.76 16.42 0.79
C ILE A 28 -5.60 15.21 0.45
N LEU A 29 -4.98 14.01 0.50
CA LEU A 29 -5.71 12.77 0.30
C LEU A 29 -6.91 12.69 1.26
N SER A 30 -8.09 12.59 0.70
CA SER A 30 -9.36 12.50 1.41
C SER A 30 -9.97 11.11 1.24
N LEU A 31 -9.71 10.22 2.21
CA LEU A 31 -10.26 8.87 2.20
C LEU A 31 -11.72 8.86 2.63
N PRO A 32 -12.53 7.92 2.10
CA PRO A 32 -13.90 7.71 2.53
C PRO A 32 -13.96 7.47 4.04
N ASN A 33 -15.03 7.96 4.68
CA ASN A 33 -15.31 7.64 6.08
C ASN A 33 -16.35 6.52 6.13
N TYR A 34 -15.91 5.28 6.31
CA TYR A 34 -16.79 4.13 6.36
C TYR A 34 -17.48 4.03 7.73
N GLU A 35 -18.79 3.84 7.73
CA GLU A 35 -19.62 3.67 8.95
C GLU A 35 -19.47 2.27 9.56
N THR A 36 -19.14 1.28 8.74
CA THR A 36 -18.92 -0.12 9.15
C THR A 36 -17.52 -0.56 8.80
N HIS A 37 -17.06 -1.68 9.37
CA HIS A 37 -15.76 -2.25 9.01
C HIS A 37 -15.76 -2.63 7.54
N THR A 38 -14.88 -2.01 6.80
CA THR A 38 -14.82 -2.10 5.34
C THR A 38 -13.39 -2.36 4.90
N LEU A 39 -13.25 -3.29 3.96
CA LEU A 39 -12.09 -3.44 3.10
C LEU A 39 -12.56 -3.12 1.69
N ASP A 40 -12.26 -1.92 1.22
CA ASP A 40 -12.65 -1.44 -0.10
C ASP A 40 -11.54 -1.74 -1.10
N MET A 41 -11.87 -2.59 -2.06
CA MET A 41 -10.98 -3.02 -3.15
C MET A 41 -11.48 -2.50 -4.50
N GLY A 42 -12.41 -1.54 -4.50
CA GLY A 42 -13.07 -1.01 -5.68
C GLY A 42 -14.12 -1.93 -6.28
N ASP A 43 -15.11 -1.34 -6.91
CA ASP A 43 -16.30 -2.02 -7.46
C ASP A 43 -16.33 -2.03 -8.99
N GLN A 44 -15.20 -2.03 -9.68
CA GLN A 44 -15.26 -2.05 -11.15
C GLN A 44 -15.73 -3.40 -11.68
N GLU A 45 -16.84 -3.38 -12.41
CA GLU A 45 -17.39 -4.53 -13.12
C GLU A 45 -16.81 -4.68 -14.54
N ASN A 46 -15.62 -4.21 -14.82
CA ASN A 46 -15.07 -4.36 -16.18
C ASN A 46 -14.51 -5.78 -16.37
N PRO A 47 -15.18 -6.65 -17.13
CA PRO A 47 -14.72 -8.03 -17.35
C PRO A 47 -13.39 -8.12 -18.11
N ASP A 48 -13.00 -7.07 -18.83
CA ASP A 48 -11.74 -7.03 -19.58
C ASP A 48 -10.54 -6.82 -18.65
N ASP A 49 -10.78 -6.35 -17.42
CA ASP A 49 -9.76 -6.14 -16.38
C ASP A 49 -9.65 -7.33 -15.41
N SER A 50 -10.29 -8.45 -15.73
CA SER A 50 -10.19 -9.69 -14.97
C SER A 50 -9.31 -10.71 -15.68
N TRP A 51 -8.64 -11.56 -14.89
CA TRP A 51 -7.87 -12.69 -15.41
C TRP A 51 -7.88 -13.86 -14.43
N SER A 52 -7.50 -15.04 -14.92
CA SER A 52 -7.42 -16.25 -14.08
C SER A 52 -6.05 -16.88 -14.21
N VAL A 53 -5.55 -17.41 -13.10
CA VAL A 53 -4.32 -18.19 -13.03
C VAL A 53 -4.66 -19.58 -12.53
N SER A 54 -4.34 -20.61 -13.33
CA SER A 54 -4.51 -22.01 -12.94
C SER A 54 -3.20 -22.58 -12.41
N SER A 55 -3.29 -23.32 -11.32
CA SER A 55 -2.19 -24.04 -10.68
C SER A 55 -2.64 -25.46 -10.31
N GLU A 56 -1.74 -26.28 -9.80
CA GLU A 56 -2.08 -27.59 -9.22
C GLU A 56 -3.07 -27.51 -8.04
N TRP A 57 -3.22 -26.33 -7.42
CA TRP A 57 -4.12 -26.04 -6.30
C TRP A 57 -5.49 -25.49 -6.72
N GLY A 58 -5.73 -25.33 -8.03
CA GLY A 58 -6.96 -24.78 -8.57
C GLY A 58 -6.78 -23.50 -9.37
N THR A 59 -7.91 -22.87 -9.71
CA THR A 59 -7.93 -21.60 -10.46
C THR A 59 -8.24 -20.44 -9.53
N THR A 60 -7.38 -19.42 -9.53
CA THR A 60 -7.59 -18.15 -8.83
C THR A 60 -8.02 -17.10 -9.85
N ASN A 61 -9.15 -16.44 -9.57
CA ASN A 61 -9.65 -15.34 -10.37
C ASN A 61 -9.19 -14.01 -9.74
N TYR A 62 -8.73 -13.09 -10.58
CA TYR A 62 -8.26 -11.77 -10.20
C TYR A 62 -9.10 -10.70 -10.90
N LYS A 63 -9.31 -9.59 -10.20
CA LYS A 63 -9.92 -8.37 -10.72
C LYS A 63 -8.97 -7.22 -10.50
N TYR A 64 -8.81 -6.38 -11.51
CA TYR A 64 -8.12 -5.11 -11.41
C TYR A 64 -9.15 -3.99 -11.33
N ASN A 65 -9.07 -3.19 -10.30
CA ASN A 65 -9.95 -2.07 -10.04
C ASN A 65 -9.12 -0.81 -9.81
N LEU A 66 -9.77 0.35 -9.89
CA LEU A 66 -9.21 1.63 -9.48
C LEU A 66 -9.98 2.14 -8.26
N LEU A 67 -9.25 2.61 -7.27
CA LEU A 67 -9.80 3.36 -6.15
C LEU A 67 -9.39 4.83 -6.33
N THR A 68 -10.33 5.74 -6.16
CA THR A 68 -10.07 7.17 -6.24
C THR A 68 -10.50 7.82 -4.94
N ASP A 69 -9.71 8.75 -4.44
CA ASP A 69 -10.07 9.52 -3.26
C ASP A 69 -11.21 10.52 -3.55
N ALA A 70 -11.76 11.14 -2.51
CA ALA A 70 -12.87 12.07 -2.66
C ALA A 70 -12.51 13.34 -3.45
N SER A 71 -11.23 13.68 -3.62
CA SER A 71 -10.80 14.80 -4.45
C SER A 71 -10.76 14.47 -5.94
N GLY A 72 -10.74 13.19 -6.30
CA GLY A 72 -10.56 12.70 -7.65
C GLY A 72 -9.12 12.80 -8.18
N ILE A 73 -8.18 13.27 -7.36
CA ILE A 73 -6.77 13.47 -7.77
C ILE A 73 -5.95 12.23 -7.54
N PHE A 74 -6.16 11.54 -6.42
CA PHE A 74 -5.35 10.37 -6.06
C PHE A 74 -6.04 9.09 -6.52
N GLU A 75 -5.44 8.44 -7.50
CA GLU A 75 -5.93 7.17 -8.05
C GLU A 75 -4.98 6.04 -7.66
N PHE A 76 -5.53 4.95 -7.14
CA PHE A 76 -4.82 3.79 -6.62
C PHE A 76 -5.13 2.55 -7.43
N ASP A 77 -4.10 1.79 -7.78
CA ASP A 77 -4.28 0.45 -8.34
C ASP A 77 -4.78 -0.51 -7.26
N CYS A 78 -5.89 -1.19 -7.52
CA CYS A 78 -6.39 -2.24 -6.66
C CYS A 78 -6.49 -3.57 -7.40
N VAL A 79 -5.95 -4.61 -6.82
CA VAL A 79 -6.10 -5.99 -7.32
C VAL A 79 -6.72 -6.83 -6.22
N SER A 80 -7.87 -7.42 -6.53
CA SER A 80 -8.53 -8.39 -5.67
C SER A 80 -8.50 -9.79 -6.28
N SER A 81 -8.57 -10.80 -5.45
CA SER A 81 -8.66 -12.20 -5.87
C SER A 81 -9.85 -12.87 -5.20
N THR A 82 -10.12 -14.12 -5.57
CA THR A 82 -11.10 -14.98 -4.88
C THR A 82 -10.82 -15.12 -3.38
N TYR A 83 -9.59 -14.82 -2.96
CA TYR A 83 -9.14 -14.89 -1.57
C TYR A 83 -8.99 -13.51 -0.90
N GLY A 84 -9.47 -12.43 -1.55
CA GLY A 84 -9.42 -11.06 -1.05
C GLY A 84 -8.33 -10.22 -1.73
N PHE A 85 -7.76 -9.29 -0.97
CA PHE A 85 -6.73 -8.36 -1.43
C PHE A 85 -5.47 -9.09 -1.93
N TYR A 86 -4.84 -8.55 -2.97
CA TYR A 86 -3.64 -9.12 -3.54
C TYR A 86 -2.44 -8.16 -3.48
N SER A 87 -1.21 -8.72 -3.45
CA SER A 87 0.03 -7.95 -3.41
C SER A 87 0.24 -7.10 -4.67
N ASP A 88 1.09 -6.09 -4.57
CA ASP A 88 1.36 -5.07 -5.60
C ASP A 88 0.15 -4.22 -5.97
N SER A 89 -0.68 -3.94 -4.97
CA SER A 89 -1.87 -3.13 -5.10
C SER A 89 -2.25 -2.43 -3.80
N PHE A 90 -3.35 -1.69 -3.82
CA PHE A 90 -3.89 -0.93 -2.69
C PHE A 90 -5.30 -1.37 -2.33
N ALA A 91 -5.69 -1.12 -1.08
CA ALA A 91 -7.08 -1.14 -0.65
C ALA A 91 -7.29 -0.04 0.40
N PHE A 92 -8.53 0.46 0.53
CA PHE A 92 -8.91 1.34 1.62
C PHE A 92 -9.58 0.54 2.72
N THR A 93 -9.27 0.84 3.97
CA THR A 93 -9.88 0.13 5.09
C THR A 93 -9.95 0.98 6.34
N ASN A 94 -10.93 0.68 7.19
CA ASN A 94 -11.05 1.19 8.55
C ASN A 94 -11.06 0.05 9.59
N CYS A 95 -10.60 -1.15 9.22
CA CYS A 95 -10.54 -2.29 10.13
C CYS A 95 -9.65 -2.02 11.33
N THR A 96 -10.13 -2.35 12.53
CA THR A 96 -9.39 -2.27 13.79
C THR A 96 -9.06 -3.67 14.31
N VAL A 97 -8.14 -3.78 15.27
CA VAL A 97 -7.73 -5.08 15.84
C VAL A 97 -8.88 -5.87 16.44
N GLU A 98 -9.90 -5.17 16.96
CA GLU A 98 -10.98 -5.77 17.78
C GLU A 98 -12.12 -6.34 16.94
N ASP A 99 -12.27 -5.85 15.70
CA ASP A 99 -13.50 -6.03 14.92
C ASP A 99 -13.38 -6.93 13.69
N CYS A 100 -12.20 -7.53 13.50
CA CYS A 100 -11.95 -8.43 12.36
C CYS A 100 -11.64 -9.83 12.88
N PRO A 101 -12.60 -10.74 12.97
CA PRO A 101 -12.44 -12.05 13.59
C PRO A 101 -11.66 -13.07 12.75
N ASP A 102 -11.45 -12.84 11.45
CA ASP A 102 -10.87 -13.81 10.54
C ASP A 102 -9.36 -13.63 10.33
N PHE A 103 -8.64 -14.74 10.17
CA PHE A 103 -7.19 -14.76 9.93
C PHE A 103 -6.78 -13.89 8.73
N ALA A 104 -7.57 -13.88 7.65
CA ALA A 104 -7.33 -13.03 6.48
C ALA A 104 -7.39 -11.53 6.80
N SER A 105 -8.09 -11.13 7.84
CA SER A 105 -8.25 -9.74 8.24
C SER A 105 -7.09 -9.17 9.08
N TYR A 106 -6.18 -10.02 9.57
CA TYR A 106 -4.94 -9.57 10.22
C TYR A 106 -4.05 -8.78 9.28
N ASP A 107 -4.07 -9.12 7.99
CA ASP A 107 -3.25 -8.47 6.99
C ASP A 107 -3.67 -7.03 6.71
N TYR A 108 -4.89 -6.66 7.07
CA TYR A 108 -5.52 -5.39 6.70
C TYR A 108 -5.60 -4.38 7.85
N ARG A 109 -4.95 -4.63 8.97
CA ARG A 109 -5.03 -3.79 10.16
C ARG A 109 -3.74 -3.04 10.43
N ALA A 110 -3.86 -1.72 10.69
CA ALA A 110 -2.76 -0.93 11.18
C ALA A 110 -2.39 -1.31 12.61
N ILE A 111 -1.10 -1.39 12.92
CA ILE A 111 -0.65 -1.58 14.31
C ILE A 111 -1.12 -0.42 15.20
N THR A 112 -1.32 0.76 14.64
CA THR A 112 -1.83 1.95 15.31
C THR A 112 -3.34 1.95 15.54
N LYS A 113 -4.06 0.95 15.01
CA LYS A 113 -5.52 0.73 15.11
C LYS A 113 -6.41 1.77 14.43
N LYS A 114 -5.86 2.82 13.85
CA LYS A 114 -6.61 3.90 13.18
C LYS A 114 -5.73 4.63 12.17
N GLY A 115 -6.34 5.35 11.25
CA GLY A 115 -5.68 6.31 10.37
C GLY A 115 -5.19 7.56 11.14
N VAL A 116 -4.52 8.46 10.45
CA VAL A 116 -3.95 9.68 11.05
C VAL A 116 -5.00 10.78 11.19
N ILE A 117 -5.89 10.96 10.22
CA ILE A 117 -6.96 12.00 10.28
C ILE A 117 -8.28 11.41 10.76
N ASN A 118 -8.68 10.29 10.12
CA ASN A 118 -9.92 9.57 10.45
C ASN A 118 -9.59 8.10 10.69
N ASN A 119 -10.61 7.25 10.77
CA ASN A 119 -10.37 5.83 10.98
C ASN A 119 -9.88 5.09 9.73
N THR A 120 -10.07 5.68 8.54
CA THR A 120 -9.70 5.05 7.27
C THR A 120 -8.22 5.27 6.96
N TYR A 121 -7.60 4.27 6.39
CA TYR A 121 -6.21 4.30 5.90
C TYR A 121 -6.08 3.41 4.66
N VAL A 122 -4.96 3.54 3.99
CA VAL A 122 -4.63 2.77 2.79
C VAL A 122 -3.71 1.63 3.16
N ILE A 123 -4.00 0.43 2.65
CA ILE A 123 -3.08 -0.71 2.69
C ILE A 123 -2.35 -0.77 1.35
N VAL A 124 -1.08 -1.12 1.39
CA VAL A 124 -0.30 -1.44 0.19
C VAL A 124 0.42 -2.77 0.35
N GLY A 125 0.30 -3.63 -0.64
CA GLY A 125 1.18 -4.76 -0.86
C GLY A 125 2.16 -4.39 -1.97
N ALA A 126 3.46 -4.46 -1.73
CA ALA A 126 4.49 -4.05 -2.69
C ALA A 126 5.66 -5.05 -2.70
N ALA A 127 5.33 -6.32 -2.89
CA ALA A 127 6.29 -7.43 -2.84
C ALA A 127 7.02 -7.68 -4.18
N GLY A 128 6.70 -6.92 -5.23
CA GLY A 128 7.33 -7.04 -6.55
C GLY A 128 6.84 -8.25 -7.35
N TYR A 129 5.64 -8.74 -7.06
CA TYR A 129 5.03 -9.80 -7.87
C TYR A 129 4.44 -9.24 -9.15
N LYS A 130 4.91 -9.76 -10.25
CA LYS A 130 4.28 -9.53 -11.54
C LYS A 130 3.10 -10.47 -11.72
N ILE A 131 1.89 -9.92 -11.83
CA ILE A 131 0.67 -10.73 -11.86
C ILE A 131 -0.02 -10.67 -13.21
N GLY A 132 -0.17 -11.84 -13.83
CA GLY A 132 -1.01 -12.08 -14.99
C GLY A 132 -0.67 -11.22 -16.21
N LYS A 133 -1.70 -10.81 -16.96
CA LYS A 133 -1.56 -9.99 -18.18
C LYS A 133 -0.90 -8.63 -17.93
N ASN A 134 -0.90 -8.16 -16.69
CA ASN A 134 -0.36 -6.86 -16.28
C ASN A 134 0.97 -7.02 -15.54
N SER A 135 1.81 -7.95 -15.99
CA SER A 135 3.12 -8.26 -15.39
C SER A 135 4.05 -7.04 -15.23
N ASP A 136 3.71 -5.91 -15.82
CA ASP A 136 4.49 -4.67 -15.76
C ASP A 136 3.88 -3.63 -14.79
N LYS A 137 2.72 -3.92 -14.17
CA LYS A 137 2.11 -3.03 -13.18
C LYS A 137 2.75 -3.26 -11.82
N GLU A 138 3.17 -2.17 -11.22
CA GLU A 138 3.66 -2.07 -9.84
C GLU A 138 2.63 -1.28 -9.04
N ALA A 139 2.60 -1.48 -7.71
CA ALA A 139 1.73 -0.69 -6.84
C ALA A 139 2.00 0.80 -7.03
N ALA A 140 1.07 1.52 -7.62
CA ALA A 140 1.19 2.92 -7.96
C ALA A 140 0.00 3.74 -7.46
N ILE A 141 0.30 4.93 -6.93
CA ILE A 141 -0.66 6.01 -6.77
C ILE A 141 -0.40 6.96 -7.93
N ARG A 142 -1.42 7.23 -8.75
CA ARG A 142 -1.34 8.19 -9.84
C ARG A 142 -1.99 9.50 -9.44
N PHE A 143 -1.47 10.58 -9.98
CA PHE A 143 -2.01 11.91 -9.75
C PHE A 143 -2.74 12.37 -11.00
N ARG A 144 -4.06 12.51 -10.89
CA ARG A 144 -4.93 12.98 -11.96
C ARG A 144 -4.92 14.50 -12.01
N ASP A 145 -4.96 15.04 -13.22
CA ASP A 145 -5.21 16.45 -13.42
C ASP A 145 -6.60 16.82 -12.86
N HIS A 146 -6.67 17.88 -12.07
CA HIS A 146 -7.90 18.33 -11.43
C HIS A 146 -8.95 18.78 -12.46
N ASP A 147 -8.53 19.41 -13.54
CA ASP A 147 -9.40 19.96 -14.57
C ASP A 147 -9.67 18.97 -15.71
N ASN A 148 -8.80 17.98 -15.89
CA ASN A 148 -8.93 16.89 -16.86
C ASN A 148 -8.61 15.51 -16.25
N PRO A 149 -9.56 14.88 -15.53
CA PRO A 149 -9.31 13.62 -14.80
C PRO A 149 -8.84 12.42 -15.66
N ASN A 150 -8.88 12.54 -16.99
CA ASN A 150 -8.35 11.50 -17.87
C ASN A 150 -6.83 11.59 -18.09
N GLU A 151 -6.21 12.67 -17.65
CA GLU A 151 -4.77 12.90 -17.78
C GLU A 151 -4.07 12.83 -16.44
N LEU A 152 -2.76 12.58 -16.47
CA LEU A 152 -1.90 12.63 -15.29
C LEU A 152 -1.17 13.97 -15.27
N GLU A 153 -1.08 14.58 -14.09
CA GLU A 153 -0.39 15.83 -13.89
C GLU A 153 0.78 15.68 -12.90
N ASP A 154 1.81 16.50 -13.10
CA ASP A 154 2.97 16.53 -12.22
C ASP A 154 2.67 17.39 -10.98
N TYR A 155 2.86 16.81 -9.79
CA TYR A 155 2.71 17.47 -8.50
C TYR A 155 3.95 17.31 -7.64
N ARG A 156 4.22 18.31 -6.80
CA ARG A 156 5.23 18.19 -5.73
C ARG A 156 4.64 17.54 -4.50
N VAL A 157 5.11 16.35 -4.17
CA VAL A 157 4.67 15.61 -2.99
C VAL A 157 5.43 16.09 -1.77
N LYS A 158 4.74 16.53 -0.72
CA LYS A 158 5.38 16.90 0.56
C LYS A 158 5.77 15.68 1.38
N GLY A 159 4.90 14.69 1.45
CA GLY A 159 5.17 13.46 2.20
C GLY A 159 3.91 12.66 2.51
N LEU A 160 4.11 11.59 3.26
CA LEU A 160 3.05 10.71 3.72
C LEU A 160 3.40 10.06 5.06
N TYR A 161 2.39 9.56 5.76
CA TYR A 161 2.59 8.79 6.97
C TYR A 161 2.59 7.29 6.67
N VAL A 162 3.49 6.55 7.30
CA VAL A 162 3.61 5.09 7.18
C VAL A 162 3.63 4.42 8.55
N THR A 163 3.16 3.18 8.62
CA THR A 163 3.28 2.30 9.78
C THR A 163 3.24 0.85 9.35
N ASN A 164 3.57 -0.08 10.24
CA ASN A 164 3.40 -1.52 9.98
C ASN A 164 1.94 -1.96 10.07
N SER A 165 1.60 -3.02 9.34
CA SER A 165 0.41 -3.81 9.63
C SER A 165 0.60 -4.59 10.92
N VAL A 166 -0.52 -5.01 11.55
CA VAL A 166 -0.49 -5.93 12.69
C VAL A 166 0.21 -7.21 12.30
N TYR A 167 -0.07 -7.75 11.12
CA TYR A 167 0.55 -8.96 10.62
C TYR A 167 2.08 -8.83 10.53
N ALA A 168 2.57 -7.82 9.79
CA ALA A 168 4.01 -7.60 9.64
C ALA A 168 4.71 -7.36 10.99
N TYR A 169 4.10 -6.53 11.84
CA TYR A 169 4.65 -6.24 13.17
C TYR A 169 4.74 -7.49 14.05
N SER A 170 3.65 -8.27 14.14
CA SER A 170 3.60 -9.48 14.97
C SER A 170 4.48 -10.61 14.42
N SER A 171 4.57 -10.75 13.10
CA SER A 171 5.53 -11.67 12.46
C SER A 171 6.95 -11.36 12.87
N MET A 172 7.37 -10.09 12.68
CA MET A 172 8.74 -9.66 13.00
C MET A 172 9.06 -9.71 14.51
N LYS A 173 8.04 -9.53 15.36
CA LYS A 173 8.22 -9.48 16.82
C LYS A 173 8.11 -10.83 17.48
N GLU A 174 7.13 -11.64 17.08
CA GLU A 174 6.66 -12.83 17.81
C GLU A 174 6.65 -14.10 16.96
N GLY A 175 6.97 -13.99 15.67
CA GLY A 175 6.91 -15.13 14.73
C GLY A 175 5.51 -15.66 14.53
N THR A 176 4.49 -14.80 14.59
CA THR A 176 3.09 -15.21 14.44
C THR A 176 2.63 -15.34 12.99
N GLY A 177 3.53 -15.07 12.03
CA GLY A 177 3.28 -15.26 10.63
C GLY A 177 3.33 -16.72 10.19
N TYR A 178 3.26 -16.93 8.90
CA TYR A 178 3.14 -18.27 8.31
C TYR A 178 4.36 -19.18 8.56
N TYR A 179 5.57 -18.60 8.71
CA TYR A 179 6.83 -19.33 8.93
C TYR A 179 7.26 -19.37 10.40
N GLY A 180 6.45 -18.83 11.29
CA GLY A 180 6.68 -18.93 12.72
C GLY A 180 7.94 -18.19 13.19
N GLU A 181 8.72 -18.82 14.06
CA GLU A 181 9.90 -18.21 14.69
C GLU A 181 10.98 -17.76 13.71
N GLU A 182 11.00 -18.31 12.50
CA GLU A 182 11.96 -17.91 11.45
C GLU A 182 11.75 -16.46 11.00
N GLU A 183 10.56 -15.89 11.23
CA GLU A 183 10.23 -14.50 10.88
C GLU A 183 10.68 -13.49 11.94
N ILE A 184 11.04 -13.94 13.15
CA ILE A 184 11.43 -13.03 14.24
C ILE A 184 12.71 -12.29 13.87
N PHE A 185 12.66 -10.96 13.95
CA PHE A 185 13.79 -10.11 13.61
C PHE A 185 14.83 -10.09 14.72
N GLY A 186 16.09 -10.33 14.33
CA GLY A 186 17.27 -10.11 15.14
C GLY A 186 17.93 -8.76 14.87
N SER A 187 19.06 -8.50 15.53
CA SER A 187 19.76 -7.21 15.49
C SER A 187 20.23 -6.76 14.11
N ASN A 188 20.38 -7.68 13.17
CA ASN A 188 20.89 -7.41 11.81
C ASN A 188 19.80 -7.40 10.75
N ASP A 189 18.55 -7.62 11.14
CA ASP A 189 17.43 -7.67 10.21
C ASP A 189 16.86 -6.27 9.91
N SER A 190 16.25 -6.13 8.77
CA SER A 190 15.57 -4.89 8.41
C SER A 190 14.38 -5.13 7.51
N PHE A 191 13.36 -4.30 7.66
CA PHE A 191 12.21 -4.21 6.78
C PHE A 191 12.07 -2.78 6.28
N LYS A 192 12.17 -2.60 4.97
CA LYS A 192 12.29 -1.30 4.34
C LYS A 192 11.23 -1.08 3.29
N LEU A 193 10.61 0.09 3.34
CA LEU A 193 9.79 0.66 2.28
C LEU A 193 10.66 1.61 1.46
N THR A 194 10.65 1.42 0.13
CA THR A 194 11.22 2.38 -0.83
C THR A 194 10.08 3.01 -1.61
N ILE A 195 10.02 4.34 -1.59
CA ILE A 195 9.02 5.15 -2.27
C ILE A 195 9.71 5.87 -3.42
N TYR A 196 9.24 5.61 -4.63
CA TYR A 196 9.78 6.19 -5.86
C TYR A 196 8.85 7.27 -6.40
N ASN A 197 9.41 8.23 -7.13
CA ASN A 197 8.63 9.00 -8.10
C ASN A 197 8.12 8.07 -9.23
N TYR A 198 7.18 8.53 -10.04
CA TYR A 198 6.48 7.69 -11.01
C TYR A 198 7.41 7.01 -12.03
N ASP A 199 8.47 7.70 -12.48
CA ASP A 199 9.46 7.18 -13.44
C ASP A 199 10.55 6.33 -12.77
N LYS A 200 10.59 6.27 -11.43
CA LYS A 200 11.62 5.57 -10.63
C LYS A 200 13.04 6.14 -10.80
N THR A 201 13.14 7.42 -11.13
CA THR A 201 14.44 8.13 -11.23
C THR A 201 14.94 8.62 -9.88
N MET A 202 14.01 8.85 -8.93
CA MET A 202 14.28 9.28 -7.56
C MET A 202 13.54 8.39 -6.57
N HIS A 203 14.10 8.24 -5.36
CA HIS A 203 13.44 7.49 -4.30
C HIS A 203 13.79 8.02 -2.91
N VAL A 204 12.95 7.66 -1.95
CA VAL A 204 13.15 7.84 -0.51
C VAL A 204 12.95 6.50 0.18
N ASP A 205 13.89 6.13 1.04
CA ASP A 205 13.81 4.94 1.87
C ASP A 205 13.26 5.24 3.25
N CYS A 206 12.38 4.37 3.76
CA CYS A 206 11.87 4.40 5.10
C CYS A 206 11.97 3.01 5.73
N TYR A 207 12.70 2.89 6.83
CA TYR A 207 12.73 1.64 7.58
C TYR A 207 11.48 1.52 8.47
N LEU A 208 10.80 0.40 8.29
CA LEU A 208 9.64 -0.04 9.08
C LEU A 208 10.08 -0.94 10.25
N ALA A 209 11.28 -1.52 10.11
CA ALA A 209 12.01 -2.19 11.17
C ALA A 209 13.51 -2.10 10.92
N GLU A 210 14.28 -1.85 11.98
CA GLU A 210 15.75 -1.92 12.03
C GLU A 210 16.16 -2.72 13.25
N GLY A 211 16.67 -3.92 13.02
CA GLY A 211 16.90 -4.88 14.09
C GLY A 211 15.59 -5.23 14.80
N THR A 212 15.62 -5.14 16.12
CA THR A 212 14.45 -5.36 16.99
C THR A 212 13.60 -4.10 17.20
N ASN A 213 13.99 -2.97 16.60
CA ASN A 213 13.25 -1.72 16.69
C ASN A 213 12.19 -1.69 15.56
N LEU A 214 10.98 -2.03 15.89
CA LEU A 214 9.85 -2.14 14.97
C LEU A 214 8.98 -0.88 15.05
N LEU A 215 8.65 -0.31 13.91
CA LEU A 215 7.76 0.85 13.84
C LEU A 215 6.33 0.46 14.23
N ASP A 216 5.79 1.05 15.31
CA ASP A 216 4.46 0.80 15.86
C ASP A 216 3.57 2.05 15.94
N GLN A 217 4.08 3.17 15.42
CA GLN A 217 3.39 4.44 15.33
C GLN A 217 3.41 4.96 13.89
N TRP A 218 2.53 5.92 13.57
CA TRP A 218 2.61 6.63 12.30
C TRP A 218 3.88 7.48 12.24
N LYS A 219 4.70 7.26 11.23
CA LYS A 219 5.93 7.99 10.94
C LYS A 219 5.75 8.82 9.67
N TRP A 220 6.00 10.12 9.77
CA TRP A 220 6.07 11.00 8.62
C TRP A 220 7.31 10.68 7.77
N VAL A 221 7.12 10.56 6.46
CA VAL A 221 8.18 10.42 5.47
C VAL A 221 8.12 11.65 4.56
N ASP A 222 9.16 12.46 4.60
CA ASP A 222 9.32 13.61 3.71
C ASP A 222 9.67 13.12 2.31
N LEU A 223 8.89 13.54 1.31
CA LEU A 223 9.06 13.17 -0.09
C LEU A 223 9.44 14.36 -0.99
N THR A 224 9.76 15.51 -0.42
CA THR A 224 10.09 16.73 -1.19
C THR A 224 11.27 16.54 -2.13
N SER A 225 12.19 15.62 -1.80
CA SER A 225 13.34 15.27 -2.64
C SER A 225 12.98 14.51 -3.93
N LEU A 226 11.74 14.00 -4.05
CA LEU A 226 11.31 13.31 -5.28
C LEU A 226 11.04 14.28 -6.43
N GLY A 227 10.94 15.59 -6.14
CA GLY A 227 10.62 16.62 -7.13
C GLY A 227 9.16 16.55 -7.60
N GLU A 228 8.92 17.02 -8.81
CA GLU A 228 7.62 16.92 -9.47
C GLU A 228 7.44 15.52 -10.06
N THR A 229 6.23 14.97 -9.93
CA THR A 229 5.95 13.60 -10.35
C THR A 229 4.45 13.37 -10.59
N LYS A 230 4.14 12.50 -11.55
CA LYS A 230 2.77 12.08 -11.89
C LYS A 230 2.19 10.99 -10.97
N GLY A 231 2.91 10.65 -9.91
CA GLY A 231 2.51 9.61 -8.99
C GLY A 231 3.67 9.07 -8.16
N LEU A 232 3.35 8.07 -7.34
CA LEU A 232 4.30 7.36 -6.50
C LEU A 232 4.23 5.87 -6.78
N LYS A 233 5.39 5.19 -6.71
CA LYS A 233 5.50 3.74 -6.73
C LYS A 233 6.16 3.24 -5.47
N PHE A 234 5.84 2.01 -5.07
CA PHE A 234 6.23 1.44 -3.79
C PHE A 234 6.91 0.10 -3.97
N SER A 235 7.92 -0.16 -3.13
CA SER A 235 8.57 -1.47 -3.04
C SER A 235 8.90 -1.77 -1.58
N LEU A 236 8.66 -3.01 -1.17
CA LEU A 236 9.00 -3.53 0.15
C LEU A 236 10.15 -4.53 0.03
N THR A 237 11.11 -4.43 0.93
CA THR A 237 12.21 -5.38 1.02
C THR A 237 12.46 -5.78 2.47
N SER A 238 12.73 -7.07 2.69
CA SER A 238 13.10 -7.63 3.99
C SER A 238 14.44 -8.36 3.88
N THR A 239 15.25 -8.31 4.93
CA THR A 239 16.45 -9.16 5.07
C THR A 239 16.07 -10.59 5.43
N LYS A 240 14.94 -10.78 6.11
CA LYS A 240 14.37 -12.12 6.33
C LYS A 240 13.69 -12.56 5.04
N LYS A 241 14.25 -13.57 4.43
CA LYS A 241 13.70 -14.22 3.24
C LYS A 241 13.53 -15.68 3.54
N ASN A 242 12.43 -16.24 3.10
CA ASN A 242 12.27 -17.68 3.10
C ASN A 242 12.93 -18.31 1.85
N GLU A 243 12.94 -19.63 1.77
CA GLU A 243 13.50 -20.37 0.62
C GLU A 243 12.87 -20.05 -0.74
N TYR A 244 11.79 -19.27 -0.76
CA TYR A 244 11.07 -18.85 -1.97
C TYR A 244 11.32 -17.38 -2.36
N GLY A 245 12.18 -16.64 -1.65
CA GLY A 245 12.67 -15.28 -1.98
C GLY A 245 12.19 -14.16 -1.09
#